data_a0e42b1b727b12142e0fe4ad2dad96e9
#
_entry.id   a0e42b1b727b12142e0fe4ad2dad96e9
#
_cell.length_a   1.000
_cell.length_b   1.000
_cell.length_c   1.000
_cell.angle_alpha   90.00
_cell.angle_beta   90.00
_cell.angle_gamma   90.00
#
_symmetry.space_group_name_H-M   'P 1'
#
loop_
_entity.id
_entity.type
_entity.pdbx_description
1 polymer ?
#
loop_
_entity_poly.entity_id
_entity_poly.type
_entity_poly.pdbx_seq_one_letter_code
_entity_poly.pdbx_strand_id
1 'polypeptide(L)'
;MVLNLSDEDALARAAQGDSDAVGVLYDRYVERIYNYIYYRTSNQHDAEDLTSRVFTRAIKHITNYEDRGLPFSAWLYRIAHNLVANWHRDNSRRQVVGLDESFNISGPQEQPETIVVRSEEENFLLGIVSSLPEDRQQLLILKFVDHLSNAEIGEIMGRTEGAIKSLYHRTLISLRDEVKKLDPNHPFLKQNGWKD
;
A
#
# COMPACT_ATOMS: atom_id res chain seq x y z
N MET A 1 -7.17 28.36 6.06
CA MET A 1 -5.73 28.62 6.21
C MET A 1 -5.08 27.25 6.47
N VAL A 2 -4.37 26.69 5.50
CA VAL A 2 -3.74 25.37 5.69
C VAL A 2 -2.63 25.56 6.72
N LEU A 3 -2.76 24.93 7.88
CA LEU A 3 -1.74 24.94 8.92
C LEU A 3 -0.52 24.14 8.42
N ASN A 4 0.60 24.81 8.23
CA ASN A 4 1.85 24.18 7.85
C ASN A 4 2.53 23.57 9.10
N LEU A 5 1.89 22.55 9.68
CA LEU A 5 2.39 21.83 10.87
C LEU A 5 3.33 20.69 10.43
N SER A 6 4.38 20.43 11.22
CA SER A 6 5.12 19.17 11.11
C SER A 6 4.20 18.00 11.52
N ASP A 7 4.58 16.75 11.20
CA ASP A 7 3.81 15.58 11.68
C ASP A 7 3.79 15.51 13.21
N GLU A 8 4.92 15.80 13.85
CA GLU A 8 5.06 15.80 15.31
C GLU A 8 4.10 16.81 15.95
N ASP A 9 4.09 18.06 15.45
CA ASP A 9 3.22 19.11 15.95
C ASP A 9 1.74 18.79 15.71
N ALA A 10 1.41 18.26 14.52
CA ALA A 10 0.05 17.86 14.17
C ALA A 10 -0.43 16.71 15.07
N LEU A 11 0.41 15.71 15.31
CA LEU A 11 0.11 14.59 16.21
C LEU A 11 -0.08 15.05 17.67
N ALA A 12 0.82 15.91 18.17
CA ALA A 12 0.72 16.43 19.54
C ALA A 12 -0.58 17.21 19.76
N ARG A 13 -0.99 18.03 18.80
CA ARG A 13 -2.25 18.79 18.84
C ARG A 13 -3.48 17.91 18.65
N ALA A 14 -3.44 16.97 17.69
CA ALA A 14 -4.52 16.03 17.47
C ALA A 14 -4.78 15.13 18.70
N ALA A 15 -3.71 14.73 19.40
CA ALA A 15 -3.83 13.98 20.66
C ALA A 15 -4.51 14.79 21.79
N GLN A 16 -4.51 16.12 21.71
CA GLN A 16 -5.21 17.04 22.62
C GLN A 16 -6.65 17.36 22.14
N GLY A 17 -7.11 16.73 21.04
CA GLY A 17 -8.45 16.92 20.52
C GLY A 17 -8.60 18.07 19.50
N ASP A 18 -7.48 18.59 18.98
CA ASP A 18 -7.51 19.62 17.95
C ASP A 18 -7.94 19.03 16.60
N SER A 19 -9.16 19.37 16.18
CA SER A 19 -9.75 18.89 14.92
C SER A 19 -9.03 19.40 13.68
N ASP A 20 -8.45 20.61 13.72
CA ASP A 20 -7.72 21.17 12.58
C ASP A 20 -6.41 20.40 12.36
N ALA A 21 -5.72 20.03 13.43
CA ALA A 21 -4.53 19.19 13.36
C ALA A 21 -4.84 17.79 12.83
N VAL A 22 -5.99 17.20 13.21
CA VAL A 22 -6.49 15.95 12.62
C VAL A 22 -6.74 16.12 11.11
N GLY A 23 -7.35 17.23 10.69
CA GLY A 23 -7.56 17.58 9.28
C GLY A 23 -6.24 17.62 8.50
N VAL A 24 -5.20 18.25 9.03
CA VAL A 24 -3.86 18.30 8.40
C VAL A 24 -3.29 16.90 8.18
N LEU A 25 -3.37 16.02 9.18
CA LEU A 25 -2.90 14.64 9.04
C LEU A 25 -3.73 13.85 8.02
N TYR A 26 -5.05 14.04 8.03
CA TYR A 26 -5.94 13.40 7.06
C TYR A 26 -5.58 13.82 5.62
N ASP A 27 -5.55 15.12 5.33
CA ASP A 27 -5.27 15.64 3.99
C ASP A 27 -3.90 15.20 3.46
N ARG A 28 -2.91 15.09 4.35
CA ARG A 28 -1.55 14.67 3.99
C ARG A 28 -1.44 13.20 3.61
N TYR A 29 -2.25 12.34 4.20
CA TYR A 29 -2.08 10.89 4.09
C TYR A 29 -3.23 10.14 3.41
N VAL A 30 -4.41 10.76 3.25
CA VAL A 30 -5.60 10.05 2.75
C VAL A 30 -5.40 9.45 1.37
N GLU A 31 -4.84 10.20 0.44
CA GLU A 31 -4.61 9.73 -0.93
C GLU A 31 -3.61 8.56 -0.98
N ARG A 32 -2.53 8.65 -0.19
CA ARG A 32 -1.50 7.60 -0.13
C ARG A 32 -2.06 6.30 0.45
N ILE A 33 -2.84 6.39 1.52
CA ILE A 33 -3.49 5.24 2.16
C ILE A 33 -4.56 4.65 1.26
N TYR A 34 -5.36 5.49 0.59
CA TYR A 34 -6.35 5.05 -0.39
C TYR A 34 -5.68 4.28 -1.54
N ASN A 35 -4.66 4.85 -2.16
CA ASN A 35 -3.92 4.21 -3.25
C ASN A 35 -3.33 2.86 -2.83
N TYR A 36 -2.71 2.80 -1.64
CA TYR A 36 -2.21 1.56 -1.08
C TYR A 36 -3.29 0.48 -0.98
N ILE A 37 -4.47 0.84 -0.44
CA ILE A 37 -5.59 -0.09 -0.27
C ILE A 37 -6.19 -0.46 -1.62
N TYR A 38 -6.37 0.51 -2.52
CA TYR A 38 -6.92 0.30 -3.86
C TYR A 38 -6.08 -0.71 -4.68
N TYR A 39 -4.76 -0.57 -4.67
CA TYR A 39 -3.87 -1.54 -5.33
C TYR A 39 -3.97 -2.97 -4.75
N ARG A 40 -4.45 -3.11 -3.52
CA ARG A 40 -4.59 -4.39 -2.83
C ARG A 40 -5.97 -5.01 -2.95
N THR A 41 -7.00 -4.21 -3.12
CA THR A 41 -8.40 -4.67 -3.22
C THR A 41 -8.90 -4.70 -4.64
N SER A 42 -8.32 -3.90 -5.54
CA SER A 42 -8.77 -3.67 -6.92
C SER A 42 -10.26 -3.30 -7.00
N ASN A 43 -10.79 -2.70 -5.93
CA ASN A 43 -12.19 -2.29 -5.81
C ASN A 43 -12.29 -0.93 -5.13
N GLN A 44 -12.93 0.03 -5.80
CA GLN A 44 -13.06 1.40 -5.33
C GLN A 44 -13.83 1.50 -4.02
N HIS A 45 -15.01 0.88 -3.95
CA HIS A 45 -15.87 0.96 -2.77
C HIS A 45 -15.19 0.34 -1.53
N ASP A 46 -14.55 -0.82 -1.70
CA ASP A 46 -13.79 -1.44 -0.63
C ASP A 46 -12.59 -0.56 -0.21
N ALA A 47 -11.92 0.08 -1.17
CA ALA A 47 -10.81 0.96 -0.87
C ALA A 47 -11.26 2.21 -0.10
N GLU A 48 -12.38 2.82 -0.48
CA GLU A 48 -12.99 3.97 0.23
C GLU A 48 -13.40 3.59 1.66
N ASP A 49 -14.13 2.47 1.83
CA ASP A 49 -14.55 1.98 3.15
C ASP A 49 -13.34 1.68 4.06
N LEU A 50 -12.39 0.91 3.54
CA LEU A 50 -11.20 0.56 4.31
C LEU A 50 -10.35 1.78 4.67
N THR A 51 -10.23 2.76 3.77
CA THR A 51 -9.53 4.03 4.05
C THR A 51 -10.22 4.79 5.17
N SER A 52 -11.54 4.94 5.11
CA SER A 52 -12.33 5.56 6.18
C SER A 52 -12.12 4.85 7.52
N ARG A 53 -12.09 3.52 7.52
CA ARG A 53 -11.82 2.71 8.72
C ARG A 53 -10.41 2.87 9.25
N VAL A 54 -9.40 3.06 8.38
CA VAL A 54 -8.02 3.37 8.81
C VAL A 54 -8.01 4.66 9.62
N PHE A 55 -8.54 5.74 9.06
CA PHE A 55 -8.53 7.05 9.74
C PHE A 55 -9.42 7.07 10.98
N THR A 56 -10.58 6.42 10.96
CA THR A 56 -11.42 6.27 12.15
C THR A 56 -10.66 5.58 13.28
N ARG A 57 -9.90 4.50 12.99
CA ARG A 57 -9.08 3.82 14.01
C ARG A 57 -7.90 4.67 14.45
N ALA A 58 -7.23 5.35 13.51
CA ALA A 58 -6.12 6.23 13.82
C ALA A 58 -6.57 7.34 14.77
N ILE A 59 -7.64 8.06 14.45
CA ILE A 59 -8.18 9.14 15.29
C ILE A 59 -8.58 8.62 16.68
N LYS A 60 -9.28 7.48 16.73
CA LYS A 60 -9.70 6.87 18.01
C LYS A 60 -8.53 6.53 18.94
N HIS A 61 -7.37 6.21 18.38
CA HIS A 61 -6.20 5.77 19.14
C HIS A 61 -5.05 6.77 19.12
N ILE A 62 -5.24 7.98 18.58
CA ILE A 62 -4.19 8.98 18.42
C ILE A 62 -3.63 9.45 19.78
N THR A 63 -4.45 9.48 20.83
CA THR A 63 -4.02 9.80 22.19
C THR A 63 -3.07 8.76 22.79
N ASN A 64 -3.10 7.52 22.26
CA ASN A 64 -2.22 6.42 22.66
C ASN A 64 -1.08 6.19 21.66
N TYR A 65 -0.91 7.10 20.70
CA TYR A 65 0.20 7.02 19.77
C TYR A 65 1.51 7.26 20.52
N GLU A 66 2.39 6.27 20.47
CA GLU A 66 3.75 6.38 20.99
C GLU A 66 4.70 6.58 19.81
N ASP A 67 5.45 7.66 19.86
CA ASP A 67 6.56 7.85 18.93
C ASP A 67 7.65 6.81 19.24
N ARG A 68 7.85 5.88 18.30
CA ARG A 68 8.88 4.83 18.38
C ARG A 68 10.04 5.10 17.44
N GLY A 69 10.23 6.36 17.02
CA GLY A 69 11.23 6.73 16.01
C GLY A 69 10.87 6.29 14.60
N LEU A 70 9.59 5.99 14.36
CA LEU A 70 9.05 5.65 13.04
C LEU A 70 8.12 6.78 12.58
N PRO A 71 8.09 7.09 11.26
CA PRO A 71 7.18 8.10 10.77
C PRO A 71 5.72 7.71 11.02
N PHE A 72 4.86 8.71 11.22
CA PHE A 72 3.42 8.49 11.43
C PHE A 72 2.76 7.67 10.32
N SER A 73 3.23 7.84 9.08
CA SER A 73 2.80 7.03 7.95
C SER A 73 2.97 5.53 8.18
N ALA A 74 4.05 5.08 8.83
CA ALA A 74 4.27 3.68 9.14
C ALA A 74 3.16 3.09 10.03
N TRP A 75 2.68 3.88 10.99
CA TRP A 75 1.55 3.48 11.84
C TRP A 75 0.25 3.38 11.05
N LEU A 76 -0.05 4.35 10.16
CA LEU A 76 -1.22 4.29 9.28
C LEU A 76 -1.18 3.08 8.34
N TYR A 77 -0.03 2.80 7.72
CA TYR A 77 0.13 1.62 6.87
C TYR A 77 -0.02 0.31 7.63
N ARG A 78 0.41 0.23 8.88
CA ARG A 78 0.18 -0.93 9.73
C ARG A 78 -1.31 -1.17 9.98
N ILE A 79 -2.09 -0.11 10.23
CA ILE A 79 -3.55 -0.20 10.37
C ILE A 79 -4.16 -0.67 9.04
N ALA A 80 -3.77 -0.05 7.91
CA ALA A 80 -4.25 -0.38 6.58
C ALA A 80 -3.94 -1.84 6.22
N HIS A 81 -2.69 -2.28 6.44
CA HIS A 81 -2.28 -3.67 6.20
C HIS A 81 -3.16 -4.68 6.93
N ASN A 82 -3.39 -4.46 8.22
CA ASN A 82 -4.22 -5.36 9.03
C ASN A 82 -5.68 -5.39 8.55
N LEU A 83 -6.21 -4.25 8.09
CA LEU A 83 -7.58 -4.18 7.55
C LEU A 83 -7.68 -4.90 6.21
N VAL A 84 -6.73 -4.71 5.31
CA VAL A 84 -6.68 -5.39 4.01
C VAL A 84 -6.49 -6.90 4.19
N ALA A 85 -5.61 -7.34 5.09
CA ALA A 85 -5.43 -8.76 5.38
C ALA A 85 -6.72 -9.43 5.90
N ASN A 86 -7.48 -8.73 6.75
CA ASN A 86 -8.79 -9.19 7.20
C ASN A 86 -9.81 -9.25 6.06
N TRP A 87 -9.85 -8.22 5.22
CA TRP A 87 -10.72 -8.15 4.06
C TRP A 87 -10.47 -9.33 3.09
N HIS A 88 -9.21 -9.63 2.74
CA HIS A 88 -8.87 -10.79 1.90
C HIS A 88 -9.33 -12.11 2.53
N ARG A 89 -9.12 -12.30 3.83
CA ARG A 89 -9.56 -13.49 4.53
C ARG A 89 -11.08 -13.65 4.50
N ASP A 90 -11.81 -12.57 4.70
CA ASP A 90 -13.28 -12.58 4.72
C ASP A 90 -13.85 -12.79 3.30
N ASN A 91 -13.24 -12.20 2.27
CA ASN A 91 -13.61 -12.43 0.87
C ASN A 91 -13.34 -13.87 0.43
N SER A 92 -12.20 -14.44 0.79
CA SER A 92 -11.89 -15.84 0.47
C SER A 92 -12.91 -16.80 1.10
N ARG A 93 -13.39 -16.52 2.32
CA ARG A 93 -14.44 -17.31 2.96
C ARG A 93 -15.77 -17.19 2.27
N ARG A 94 -16.16 -16.00 1.78
CA ARG A 94 -17.41 -15.79 1.03
C ARG A 94 -17.39 -16.54 -0.29
N GLN A 95 -16.26 -16.57 -1.00
CA GLN A 95 -16.13 -17.34 -2.24
C GLN A 95 -16.25 -18.85 -2.02
N VAL A 96 -15.78 -19.38 -0.89
CA VAL A 96 -15.91 -20.82 -0.56
C VAL A 96 -17.34 -21.21 -0.19
N VAL A 97 -18.13 -20.28 0.36
CA VAL A 97 -19.55 -20.53 0.73
C VAL A 97 -20.51 -20.28 -0.44
N GLY A 98 -20.07 -19.50 -1.46
CA GLY A 98 -20.88 -19.10 -2.62
C GLY A 98 -20.62 -19.91 -3.88
N LEU A 99 -20.43 -21.24 -3.80
CA LEU A 99 -20.24 -22.13 -4.96
C LEU A 99 -21.52 -22.36 -5.80
N ASP A 100 -22.52 -21.50 -5.67
CA ASP A 100 -23.69 -21.47 -6.55
C ASP A 100 -24.06 -20.01 -6.88
N GLU A 101 -23.34 -19.46 -7.82
CA GLU A 101 -23.75 -18.40 -8.75
C GLU A 101 -22.50 -17.73 -9.32
N SER A 102 -22.38 -17.84 -10.63
CA SER A 102 -21.36 -17.25 -11.49
C SER A 102 -21.10 -15.77 -11.17
N PHE A 103 -20.05 -15.49 -10.41
CA PHE A 103 -19.47 -14.15 -10.35
C PHE A 103 -18.21 -14.12 -11.22
N ASN A 104 -18.34 -13.48 -12.37
CA ASN A 104 -17.24 -13.04 -13.20
C ASN A 104 -16.18 -12.38 -12.34
N ILE A 105 -14.96 -12.88 -12.40
CA ILE A 105 -13.76 -12.15 -12.02
C ILE A 105 -13.67 -11.00 -13.02
N SER A 106 -14.30 -9.88 -12.70
CA SER A 106 -14.06 -8.63 -13.39
C SER A 106 -12.62 -8.25 -13.08
N GLY A 107 -11.78 -8.27 -14.10
CA GLY A 107 -10.48 -7.60 -14.07
C GLY A 107 -10.66 -6.14 -13.64
N PRO A 108 -9.56 -5.40 -13.37
CA PRO A 108 -9.64 -4.04 -12.86
C PRO A 108 -10.64 -3.23 -13.68
N GLN A 109 -11.74 -2.82 -13.02
CA GLN A 109 -12.77 -2.00 -13.66
C GLN A 109 -12.17 -0.61 -13.83
N GLU A 110 -11.86 -0.27 -15.07
CA GLU A 110 -11.39 1.05 -15.46
C GLU A 110 -12.37 2.11 -14.97
N GLN A 111 -11.86 3.03 -14.15
CA GLN A 111 -12.63 4.20 -13.74
C GLN A 111 -12.70 5.23 -14.88
N PRO A 112 -13.89 5.81 -15.18
CA PRO A 112 -14.04 6.77 -16.29
C PRO A 112 -13.40 8.15 -16.07
N GLU A 113 -12.93 8.53 -14.87
CA GLU A 113 -12.64 9.96 -14.58
C GLU A 113 -11.24 10.30 -14.05
N THR A 114 -10.33 9.34 -13.93
CA THR A 114 -8.91 9.64 -13.70
C THR A 114 -8.03 8.82 -14.66
N ILE A 115 -8.30 8.94 -15.96
CA ILE A 115 -7.34 8.50 -16.96
C ILE A 115 -6.22 9.52 -17.01
N VAL A 116 -5.30 9.46 -16.05
CA VAL A 116 -3.91 9.80 -16.37
C VAL A 116 -3.55 8.84 -17.48
N VAL A 117 -3.29 9.35 -18.68
CA VAL A 117 -2.79 8.55 -19.80
C VAL A 117 -1.46 7.96 -19.34
N ARG A 118 -1.54 6.77 -18.73
CA ARG A 118 -0.35 6.02 -18.32
C ARG A 118 0.34 5.55 -19.59
N SER A 119 1.65 5.66 -19.62
CA SER A 119 2.42 5.14 -20.75
C SER A 119 2.22 3.61 -20.86
N GLU A 120 2.39 3.05 -22.07
CA GLU A 120 2.35 1.59 -22.27
C GLU A 120 3.35 0.87 -21.34
N GLU A 121 4.49 1.51 -21.08
CA GLU A 121 5.53 1.02 -20.17
C GLU A 121 5.05 0.96 -18.71
N GLU A 122 4.31 1.97 -18.24
CA GLU A 122 3.71 1.97 -16.88
C GLU A 122 2.65 0.87 -16.74
N ASN A 123 1.79 0.70 -17.73
CA ASN A 123 0.78 -0.36 -17.75
C ASN A 123 1.42 -1.75 -17.76
N PHE A 124 2.50 -1.93 -18.52
CA PHE A 124 3.28 -3.17 -18.55
C PHE A 124 3.86 -3.51 -17.18
N LEU A 125 4.54 -2.54 -16.53
CA LEU A 125 5.12 -2.74 -15.21
C LEU A 125 4.06 -3.00 -14.13
N LEU A 126 2.93 -2.29 -14.16
CA LEU A 126 1.82 -2.52 -13.25
C LEU A 126 1.22 -3.92 -13.41
N GLY A 127 1.10 -4.41 -14.66
CA GLY A 127 0.66 -5.78 -14.92
C GLY A 127 1.58 -6.82 -14.29
N ILE A 128 2.91 -6.62 -14.37
CA ILE A 128 3.88 -7.51 -13.73
C ILE A 128 3.78 -7.44 -12.21
N VAL A 129 3.72 -6.23 -11.64
CA VAL A 129 3.61 -6.06 -10.18
C VAL A 129 2.33 -6.71 -9.65
N SER A 130 1.21 -6.59 -10.36
CA SER A 130 -0.07 -7.19 -9.95
C SER A 130 -0.06 -8.73 -9.98
N SER A 131 0.83 -9.35 -10.77
CA SER A 131 1.00 -10.82 -10.81
C SER A 131 1.84 -11.38 -9.65
N LEU A 132 2.55 -10.51 -8.90
CA LEU A 132 3.37 -10.95 -7.77
C LEU A 132 2.50 -11.37 -6.57
N PRO A 133 3.02 -12.24 -5.67
CA PRO A 133 2.42 -12.50 -4.37
C PRO A 133 2.19 -11.20 -3.58
N GLU A 134 1.12 -11.16 -2.79
CA GLU A 134 0.68 -9.96 -2.05
C GLU A 134 1.76 -9.31 -1.19
N ASP A 135 2.56 -10.09 -0.48
CA ASP A 135 3.64 -9.57 0.37
C ASP A 135 4.74 -8.87 -0.44
N ARG A 136 4.97 -9.28 -1.68
CA ARG A 136 5.92 -8.64 -2.59
C ARG A 136 5.36 -7.36 -3.19
N GLN A 137 4.08 -7.36 -3.58
CA GLN A 137 3.41 -6.13 -4.03
C GLN A 137 3.46 -5.06 -2.93
N GLN A 138 3.11 -5.44 -1.70
CA GLN A 138 3.15 -4.55 -0.54
C GLN A 138 4.55 -3.98 -0.31
N LEU A 139 5.57 -4.84 -0.32
CA LEU A 139 6.96 -4.40 -0.17
C LEU A 139 7.34 -3.34 -1.21
N LEU A 140 6.96 -3.55 -2.49
CA LEU A 140 7.28 -2.61 -3.56
C LEU A 140 6.57 -1.26 -3.36
N ILE A 141 5.29 -1.27 -2.99
CA ILE A 141 4.55 -0.04 -2.70
C ILE A 141 5.24 0.74 -1.58
N LEU A 142 5.47 0.10 -0.43
CA LEU A 142 6.10 0.74 0.72
C LEU A 142 7.52 1.24 0.42
N LYS A 143 8.26 0.52 -0.44
CA LYS A 143 9.64 0.86 -0.77
C LYS A 143 9.76 1.98 -1.80
N PHE A 144 8.96 1.95 -2.87
CA PHE A 144 9.12 2.82 -4.03
C PHE A 144 8.11 3.96 -4.09
N VAL A 145 6.91 3.80 -3.54
CA VAL A 145 5.91 4.86 -3.49
C VAL A 145 6.07 5.70 -2.22
N ASP A 146 6.28 5.03 -1.09
CA ASP A 146 6.37 5.70 0.21
C ASP A 146 7.81 5.91 0.70
N HIS A 147 8.79 5.40 -0.04
CA HIS A 147 10.23 5.56 0.22
C HIS A 147 10.67 5.12 1.63
N LEU A 148 9.96 4.12 2.21
CA LEU A 148 10.27 3.64 3.54
C LEU A 148 11.56 2.81 3.59
N SER A 149 12.24 2.87 4.73
CA SER A 149 13.40 2.03 5.04
C SER A 149 12.99 0.57 5.26
N ASN A 150 13.93 -0.35 5.17
CA ASN A 150 13.65 -1.76 5.43
C ASN A 150 13.22 -2.03 6.89
N ALA A 151 13.67 -1.21 7.84
CA ALA A 151 13.26 -1.27 9.24
C ALA A 151 11.77 -0.90 9.38
N GLU A 152 11.36 0.25 8.81
CA GLU A 152 9.97 0.72 8.83
C GLU A 152 9.02 -0.28 8.14
N ILE A 153 9.43 -0.82 6.98
CA ILE A 153 8.68 -1.85 6.28
C ILE A 153 8.56 -3.11 7.15
N GLY A 154 9.61 -3.47 7.87
CA GLY A 154 9.61 -4.59 8.82
C GLY A 154 8.55 -4.42 9.91
N GLU A 155 8.47 -3.25 10.51
CA GLU A 155 7.44 -2.92 11.51
C GLU A 155 6.02 -3.01 10.95
N ILE A 156 5.79 -2.52 9.73
CA ILE A 156 4.48 -2.57 9.06
C ILE A 156 4.07 -4.02 8.76
N MET A 157 5.00 -4.81 8.22
CA MET A 157 4.73 -6.18 7.77
C MET A 157 4.89 -7.23 8.88
N GLY A 158 5.28 -6.84 10.10
CA GLY A 158 5.54 -7.75 11.22
C GLY A 158 6.73 -8.68 10.97
N ARG A 159 7.78 -8.18 10.30
CA ARG A 159 8.98 -8.95 9.92
C ARG A 159 10.25 -8.23 10.39
N THR A 160 11.34 -8.97 10.58
CA THR A 160 12.64 -8.36 10.86
C THR A 160 13.20 -7.64 9.63
N GLU A 161 14.05 -6.63 9.83
CA GLU A 161 14.72 -5.92 8.75
C GLU A 161 15.49 -6.86 7.81
N GLY A 162 16.17 -7.89 8.37
CA GLY A 162 16.87 -8.91 7.59
C GLY A 162 15.93 -9.75 6.72
N ALA A 163 14.72 -10.07 7.21
CA ALA A 163 13.70 -10.75 6.43
C ALA A 163 13.17 -9.87 5.29
N ILE A 164 13.02 -8.56 5.52
CA ILE A 164 12.64 -7.60 4.47
C ILE A 164 13.73 -7.49 3.40
N LYS A 165 15.02 -7.39 3.77
CA LYS A 165 16.13 -7.38 2.80
C LYS A 165 16.11 -8.65 1.93
N SER A 166 15.90 -9.82 2.53
CA SER A 166 15.81 -11.09 1.80
C SER A 166 14.56 -11.16 0.91
N LEU A 167 13.42 -10.65 1.38
CA LEU A 167 12.19 -10.57 0.59
C LEU A 167 12.38 -9.63 -0.60
N TYR A 168 12.97 -8.45 -0.38
CA TYR A 168 13.27 -7.48 -1.42
C TYR A 168 14.13 -8.07 -2.53
N HIS A 169 15.25 -8.72 -2.17
CA HIS A 169 16.11 -9.38 -3.15
C HIS A 169 15.37 -10.42 -3.99
N ARG A 170 14.58 -11.31 -3.35
CA ARG A 170 13.77 -12.32 -4.06
C ARG A 170 12.69 -11.68 -4.94
N THR A 171 12.12 -10.55 -4.51
CA THR A 171 11.11 -9.81 -5.28
C THR A 171 11.73 -9.25 -6.55
N LEU A 172 12.91 -8.67 -6.45
CA LEU A 172 13.63 -8.14 -7.61
C LEU A 172 13.96 -9.24 -8.63
N ILE A 173 14.43 -10.41 -8.17
CA ILE A 173 14.68 -11.56 -9.05
C ILE A 173 13.40 -11.96 -9.76
N SER A 174 12.28 -12.09 -9.05
CA SER A 174 11.01 -12.45 -9.66
C SER A 174 10.53 -11.42 -10.68
N LEU A 175 10.67 -10.12 -10.39
CA LEU A 175 10.35 -9.06 -11.36
C LEU A 175 11.17 -9.20 -12.63
N ARG A 176 12.49 -9.40 -12.49
CA ARG A 176 13.39 -9.61 -13.63
C ARG A 176 12.95 -10.81 -14.47
N ASP A 177 12.63 -11.91 -13.84
CA ASP A 177 12.22 -13.14 -14.52
C ASP A 177 10.89 -12.94 -15.27
N GLU A 178 9.91 -12.24 -14.67
CA GLU A 178 8.65 -11.93 -15.33
C GLU A 178 8.84 -10.96 -16.51
N VAL A 179 9.61 -9.89 -16.33
CA VAL A 179 9.96 -8.98 -17.44
C VAL A 179 10.62 -9.76 -18.57
N LYS A 180 11.59 -10.63 -18.27
CA LYS A 180 12.32 -11.41 -19.28
C LYS A 180 11.42 -12.39 -20.03
N LYS A 181 10.39 -12.95 -19.40
CA LYS A 181 9.42 -13.82 -20.05
C LYS A 181 8.54 -13.07 -21.04
N LEU A 182 8.11 -11.85 -20.68
CA LEU A 182 7.19 -11.05 -21.48
C LEU A 182 7.91 -10.26 -22.59
N ASP A 183 9.05 -9.66 -22.26
CA ASP A 183 9.92 -8.94 -23.21
C ASP A 183 11.40 -9.18 -22.89
N PRO A 184 12.06 -10.15 -23.55
CA PRO A 184 13.48 -10.44 -23.32
C PRO A 184 14.44 -9.27 -23.62
N ASN A 185 14.01 -8.26 -24.37
CA ASN A 185 14.82 -7.11 -24.76
C ASN A 185 14.46 -5.83 -24.00
N HIS A 186 13.55 -5.90 -23.03
CA HIS A 186 13.07 -4.75 -22.27
C HIS A 186 14.23 -3.93 -21.68
N PRO A 187 14.21 -2.58 -21.79
CA PRO A 187 15.29 -1.70 -21.27
C PRO A 187 15.60 -1.92 -19.79
N PHE A 188 14.61 -2.26 -18.99
CA PHE A 188 14.72 -2.57 -17.58
C PHE A 188 15.76 -3.68 -17.28
N LEU A 189 15.92 -4.66 -18.17
CA LEU A 189 16.89 -5.75 -18.02
C LEU A 189 18.34 -5.30 -18.22
N LYS A 190 18.57 -4.13 -18.83
CA LYS A 190 19.89 -3.59 -19.15
C LYS A 190 20.42 -2.64 -18.07
N GLN A 191 19.62 -2.27 -17.08
CA GLN A 191 20.03 -1.39 -16.00
C GLN A 191 20.96 -2.13 -15.03
N ASN A 192 22.17 -1.58 -14.82
CA ASN A 192 23.30 -2.19 -14.10
C ASN A 192 23.13 -2.36 -12.57
N GLY A 193 21.91 -2.40 -12.04
CA GLY A 193 21.62 -2.63 -10.62
C GLY A 193 21.37 -4.09 -10.23
N TRP A 194 21.42 -5.03 -11.17
CA TRP A 194 21.02 -6.43 -11.02
C TRP A 194 22.22 -7.40 -11.06
N LYS A 195 23.37 -6.96 -10.53
CA LYS A 195 24.50 -7.90 -10.40
C LYS A 195 24.23 -8.87 -9.26
N ASP A 196 24.38 -10.15 -9.61
CA ASP A 196 24.27 -11.34 -8.77
C ASP A 196 25.07 -11.22 -7.46
#